data_dc97a1b5eac2c0aefc845e5d59fc117b
#
_entry.id   dc97a1b5eac2c0aefc845e5d59fc117b
#
_cell.length_a   1.000
_cell.length_b   1.000
_cell.length_c   1.000
_cell.angle_alpha   90.00
_cell.angle_beta   90.00
_cell.angle_gamma   90.00
#
_symmetry.space_group_name_H-M   'P 1'
#
loop_
_entity.id
_entity.type
_entity.pdbx_description
1 polymer ?
#
loop_
_entity_poly.entity_id
_entity_poly.type
_entity_poly.pdbx_seq_one_letter_code
_entity_poly.pdbx_strand_id
1 'polypeptide(L)'
;MGIIKICKKYREFEDNLAEKLMSFAGVILAKMIVPDMKFNNILEIDEHRIKDFKENYGIEGIILDVDQTILNKTIKIPKCNMQWIDLIRKNFKVIVLSNGWNSEVQKYFESIGIDYIYLAMKPAKHGFRKACKKLGVRPDHILVVGDSLFDDIYGAKRNNMMNAQIKDVREDIEI
;
A
#
# COMPACT_ATOMS: atom_id res chain seq x y z
N MET A 1 -10.33 6.78 -26.25
CA MET A 1 -9.63 5.63 -26.88
C MET A 1 -8.11 5.56 -26.57
N GLY A 2 -7.43 6.66 -26.24
CA GLY A 2 -6.00 6.70 -25.93
C GLY A 2 -5.62 6.12 -24.57
N ILE A 3 -6.31 6.48 -23.49
CA ILE A 3 -5.99 6.09 -22.10
C ILE A 3 -6.08 4.57 -21.88
N ILE A 4 -7.13 3.94 -22.42
CA ILE A 4 -7.32 2.47 -22.31
C ILE A 4 -6.18 1.71 -23.01
N LYS A 5 -5.68 2.23 -24.15
CA LYS A 5 -4.53 1.65 -24.86
C LYS A 5 -3.24 1.82 -24.09
N ILE A 6 -3.06 2.93 -23.38
CA ILE A 6 -1.90 3.20 -22.52
C ILE A 6 -1.92 2.27 -21.31
N CYS A 7 -3.07 2.12 -20.64
CA CYS A 7 -3.22 1.20 -19.50
C CYS A 7 -3.01 -0.26 -19.90
N LYS A 8 -3.48 -0.68 -21.09
CA LYS A 8 -3.27 -2.04 -21.58
C LYS A 8 -1.79 -2.31 -21.91
N LYS A 9 -1.13 -1.35 -22.58
CA LYS A 9 0.29 -1.43 -22.89
C LYS A 9 1.17 -1.36 -21.63
N TYR A 10 0.73 -0.65 -20.60
CA TYR A 10 1.40 -0.57 -19.30
C TYR A 10 1.27 -1.90 -18.54
N ARG A 11 0.09 -2.50 -18.52
CA ARG A 11 -0.13 -3.83 -17.92
C ARG A 11 0.68 -4.92 -18.63
N GLU A 12 0.71 -4.91 -19.97
CA GLU A 12 1.56 -5.81 -20.77
C GLU A 12 3.06 -5.58 -20.51
N PHE A 13 3.46 -4.35 -20.21
CA PHE A 13 4.84 -4.01 -19.83
C PHE A 13 5.14 -4.50 -18.40
N GLU A 14 4.22 -4.34 -17.45
CA GLU A 14 4.36 -4.87 -16.09
C GLU A 14 4.40 -6.40 -16.10
N ASP A 15 3.51 -7.04 -16.83
CA ASP A 15 3.49 -8.51 -16.98
C ASP A 15 4.80 -9.02 -17.61
N ASN A 16 5.29 -8.37 -18.65
CA ASN A 16 6.58 -8.71 -19.31
C ASN A 16 7.79 -8.37 -18.42
N LEU A 17 7.73 -7.29 -17.64
CA LEU A 17 8.79 -6.93 -16.71
C LEU A 17 8.77 -7.85 -15.48
N ALA A 18 7.59 -8.19 -14.98
CA ALA A 18 7.41 -9.19 -13.93
C ALA A 18 7.89 -10.57 -14.36
N GLU A 19 7.56 -11.01 -15.58
CA GLU A 19 8.08 -12.27 -16.14
C GLU A 19 9.61 -12.24 -16.31
N LYS A 20 10.19 -11.14 -16.77
CA LYS A 20 11.65 -11.00 -16.90
C LYS A 20 12.38 -10.83 -15.57
N LEU A 21 11.75 -10.17 -14.58
CA LEU A 21 12.29 -10.05 -13.22
C LEU A 21 12.02 -11.30 -12.38
N MET A 22 11.02 -12.10 -12.72
CA MET A 22 10.83 -13.47 -12.25
C MET A 22 11.82 -14.47 -12.86
N SER A 23 12.66 -14.04 -13.80
CA SER A 23 13.88 -14.78 -14.12
C SER A 23 14.69 -14.96 -12.81
N PHE A 24 15.51 -16.00 -12.76
CA PHE A 24 16.25 -16.46 -11.59
C PHE A 24 16.81 -15.34 -10.65
N ALA A 25 17.23 -14.20 -11.21
CA ALA A 25 17.68 -13.03 -10.46
C ALA A 25 16.55 -12.30 -9.71
N GLY A 26 15.34 -12.20 -10.28
CA GLY A 26 14.19 -11.56 -9.64
C GLY A 26 13.65 -12.35 -8.45
N VAL A 27 13.66 -13.68 -8.56
CA VAL A 27 13.26 -14.56 -7.44
C VAL A 27 14.26 -14.47 -6.28
N ILE A 28 15.56 -14.37 -6.58
CA ILE A 28 16.59 -14.19 -5.56
C ILE A 28 16.44 -12.81 -4.90
N LEU A 29 16.24 -11.76 -5.70
CA LEU A 29 16.04 -10.40 -5.17
C LEU A 29 14.79 -10.31 -4.28
N ALA A 30 13.68 -10.90 -4.70
CA ALA A 30 12.45 -10.97 -3.91
C ALA A 30 12.65 -11.72 -2.59
N LYS A 31 13.44 -12.80 -2.59
CA LYS A 31 13.80 -13.55 -1.36
C LYS A 31 14.72 -12.76 -0.43
N MET A 32 15.50 -11.81 -0.95
CA MET A 32 16.39 -10.94 -0.16
C MET A 32 15.65 -9.74 0.44
N ILE A 33 14.43 -9.43 0.00
CA ILE A 33 13.63 -8.32 0.54
C ILE A 33 12.92 -8.81 1.80
N VAL A 34 13.46 -8.47 2.96
CA VAL A 34 12.84 -8.78 4.25
C VAL A 34 12.02 -7.57 4.69
N PRO A 35 10.69 -7.68 4.89
CA PRO A 35 9.89 -6.62 5.47
C PRO A 35 10.35 -6.27 6.89
N ASP A 36 10.21 -5.00 7.28
CA ASP A 36 10.52 -4.56 8.64
C ASP A 36 9.51 -5.14 9.64
N MET A 37 8.26 -5.28 9.20
CA MET A 37 7.18 -5.93 9.96
C MET A 37 6.32 -6.81 9.04
N LYS A 38 5.69 -7.84 9.65
CA LYS A 38 4.75 -8.74 8.95
C LYS A 38 3.51 -8.94 9.80
N PHE A 39 2.36 -8.84 9.15
CA PHE A 39 1.05 -9.09 9.74
C PHE A 39 0.27 -10.06 8.85
N ASN A 40 -0.58 -10.90 9.44
CA ASN A 40 -1.42 -11.77 8.64
C ASN A 40 -2.52 -10.94 7.94
N ASN A 41 -3.07 -9.96 8.62
CA ASN A 41 -4.02 -9.01 8.05
C ASN A 41 -3.90 -7.63 8.74
N ILE A 42 -4.52 -6.60 8.17
CA ILE A 42 -4.42 -5.23 8.68
C ILE A 42 -4.99 -5.05 10.09
N LEU A 43 -5.92 -5.90 10.54
CA LEU A 43 -6.54 -5.78 11.86
C LEU A 43 -5.59 -6.16 13.01
N GLU A 44 -4.46 -6.82 12.71
CA GLU A 44 -3.38 -7.03 13.67
C GLU A 44 -2.62 -5.73 14.01
N ILE A 45 -2.81 -4.68 13.21
CA ILE A 45 -2.34 -3.31 13.52
C ILE A 45 -3.41 -2.63 14.38
N ASP A 46 -3.49 -3.07 15.61
CA ASP A 46 -4.43 -2.60 16.64
C ASP A 46 -3.94 -1.32 17.34
N GLU A 47 -4.68 -0.85 18.34
CA GLU A 47 -4.33 0.35 19.11
C GLU A 47 -2.98 0.24 19.81
N HIS A 48 -2.60 -0.96 20.25
CA HIS A 48 -1.29 -1.19 20.87
C HIS A 48 -0.17 -1.01 19.85
N ARG A 49 -0.31 -1.56 18.65
CA ARG A 49 0.65 -1.37 17.55
C ARG A 49 0.70 0.07 17.07
N ILE A 50 -0.44 0.74 16.99
CA ILE A 50 -0.51 2.17 16.66
C ILE A 50 0.28 3.01 17.65
N LYS A 51 0.14 2.74 18.94
CA LYS A 51 0.91 3.42 19.98
C LYS A 51 2.42 3.15 19.81
N ASP A 52 2.80 1.90 19.60
CA ASP A 52 4.18 1.50 19.37
C ASP A 52 4.79 2.23 18.14
N PHE A 53 4.04 2.32 17.03
CA PHE A 53 4.47 3.05 15.85
C PHE A 53 4.76 4.52 16.11
N LYS A 54 3.95 5.18 16.95
CA LYS A 54 4.13 6.59 17.30
C LYS A 54 5.29 6.80 18.27
N GLU A 55 5.33 6.01 19.35
CA GLU A 55 6.26 6.25 20.46
C GLU A 55 7.67 5.70 20.20
N ASN A 56 7.78 4.51 19.60
CA ASN A 56 9.05 3.84 19.42
C ASN A 56 9.65 4.01 18.02
N TYR A 57 8.80 4.18 17.00
CA TYR A 57 9.24 4.34 15.61
C TYR A 57 9.05 5.75 15.05
N GLY A 58 8.38 6.65 15.77
CA GLY A 58 8.17 8.03 15.34
C GLY A 58 7.33 8.16 14.07
N ILE A 59 6.44 7.20 13.80
CA ILE A 59 5.59 7.24 12.59
C ILE A 59 4.54 8.35 12.73
N GLU A 60 4.45 9.17 11.70
CA GLU A 60 3.49 10.27 11.57
C GLU A 60 2.54 10.08 10.38
N GLY A 61 2.97 9.32 9.37
CA GLY A 61 2.22 9.09 8.15
C GLY A 61 2.17 7.62 7.73
N ILE A 62 1.05 7.25 7.07
CA ILE A 62 0.86 5.94 6.48
C ILE A 62 0.61 6.09 4.98
N ILE A 63 1.37 5.35 4.18
CA ILE A 63 1.06 5.07 2.78
C ILE A 63 0.41 3.70 2.74
N LEU A 64 -0.83 3.64 2.27
CA LEU A 64 -1.66 2.44 2.26
C LEU A 64 -1.85 1.93 0.82
N ASP A 65 -1.49 0.69 0.58
CA ASP A 65 -1.87 -0.01 -0.63
C ASP A 65 -3.33 -0.48 -0.59
N VAL A 66 -3.91 -0.85 -1.73
CA VAL A 66 -5.31 -1.23 -1.87
C VAL A 66 -5.49 -2.72 -2.14
N ASP A 67 -4.96 -3.17 -3.28
CA ASP A 67 -5.23 -4.50 -3.81
C ASP A 67 -4.51 -5.56 -2.97
N GLN A 68 -5.24 -6.59 -2.51
CA GLN A 68 -4.72 -7.63 -1.61
C GLN A 68 -4.19 -7.10 -0.25
N THR A 69 -4.46 -5.84 0.07
CA THR A 69 -4.11 -5.22 1.37
C THR A 69 -5.37 -4.89 2.17
N ILE A 70 -6.26 -4.07 1.62
CA ILE A 70 -7.55 -3.68 2.23
C ILE A 70 -8.74 -4.18 1.42
N LEU A 71 -8.50 -4.58 0.18
CA LEU A 71 -9.48 -5.05 -0.79
C LEU A 71 -9.01 -6.39 -1.34
N ASN A 72 -9.84 -7.42 -1.21
CA ASN A 72 -9.64 -8.68 -1.88
C ASN A 72 -10.13 -8.58 -3.35
N LYS A 73 -10.40 -9.69 -4.00
CA LYS A 73 -10.94 -9.76 -5.38
C LYS A 73 -12.33 -9.13 -5.55
N THR A 74 -12.93 -8.66 -4.47
CA THR A 74 -14.22 -7.96 -4.46
C THR A 74 -14.05 -6.47 -4.76
N ILE A 75 -15.11 -5.80 -5.21
CA ILE A 75 -15.12 -4.36 -5.51
C ILE A 75 -15.28 -3.51 -4.23
N LYS A 76 -15.75 -4.12 -3.14
CA LYS A 76 -16.11 -3.40 -1.90
C LYS A 76 -15.09 -3.67 -0.80
N ILE A 77 -14.76 -2.61 -0.07
CA ILE A 77 -13.93 -2.72 1.15
C ILE A 77 -14.77 -3.36 2.26
N PRO A 78 -14.28 -4.43 2.91
CA PRO A 78 -14.96 -5.05 4.06
C PRO A 78 -15.21 -4.04 5.19
N LYS A 79 -16.31 -4.19 5.94
CA LYS A 79 -16.65 -3.28 7.05
C LYS A 79 -15.57 -3.21 8.12
N CYS A 80 -14.98 -4.35 8.46
CA CYS A 80 -13.88 -4.40 9.43
C CYS A 80 -12.67 -3.59 8.96
N ASN A 81 -12.37 -3.61 7.65
CA ASN A 81 -11.28 -2.84 7.07
C ASN A 81 -11.62 -1.33 7.03
N MET A 82 -12.89 -0.96 6.80
CA MET A 82 -13.33 0.45 6.92
C MET A 82 -13.16 0.96 8.36
N GLN A 83 -13.52 0.17 9.37
CA GLN A 83 -13.33 0.52 10.78
C GLN A 83 -11.85 0.69 11.12
N TRP A 84 -11.00 -0.17 10.58
CA TRP A 84 -9.55 -0.05 10.74
C TRP A 84 -9.01 1.22 10.06
N ILE A 85 -9.48 1.55 8.84
CA ILE A 85 -9.11 2.80 8.16
C ILE A 85 -9.50 4.01 9.02
N ASP A 86 -10.68 3.98 9.65
CA ASP A 86 -11.10 5.03 10.58
C ASP A 86 -10.20 5.13 11.81
N LEU A 87 -9.69 4.01 12.30
CA LEU A 87 -8.76 3.98 13.43
C LEU A 87 -7.41 4.60 13.04
N ILE A 88 -6.81 4.20 11.91
CA ILE A 88 -5.50 4.73 11.51
C ILE A 88 -5.54 6.21 11.14
N ARG A 89 -6.60 6.70 10.46
CA ARG A 89 -6.70 8.12 10.08
C ARG A 89 -6.89 9.08 11.26
N LYS A 90 -7.36 8.57 12.40
CA LYS A 90 -7.42 9.35 13.66
C LYS A 90 -6.05 9.53 14.30
N ASN A 91 -5.11 8.66 13.96
CA ASN A 91 -3.79 8.58 14.60
C ASN A 91 -2.64 9.07 13.70
N PHE A 92 -2.80 8.97 12.39
CA PHE A 92 -1.77 9.28 11.40
C PHE A 92 -2.34 10.10 10.24
N LYS A 93 -1.48 10.80 9.54
CA LYS A 93 -1.80 11.28 8.18
C LYS A 93 -1.79 10.07 7.24
N VAL A 94 -2.86 9.87 6.50
CA VAL A 94 -3.01 8.68 5.63
C VAL A 94 -3.16 9.10 4.17
N ILE A 95 -2.51 8.38 3.28
CA ILE A 95 -2.66 8.51 1.83
C ILE A 95 -2.68 7.13 1.19
N VAL A 96 -3.50 6.95 0.16
CA VAL A 96 -3.53 5.73 -0.63
C VAL A 96 -2.60 5.84 -1.82
N LEU A 97 -1.83 4.77 -2.07
CA LEU A 97 -0.89 4.65 -3.18
C LEU A 97 -1.07 3.30 -3.89
N SER A 98 -1.75 3.27 -5.04
CA SER A 98 -2.06 2.05 -5.79
C SER A 98 -1.50 2.08 -7.22
N ASN A 99 -1.05 0.93 -7.72
CA ASN A 99 -0.72 0.74 -9.14
C ASN A 99 -1.98 0.60 -9.99
N GLY A 100 -3.07 0.10 -9.41
CA GLY A 100 -4.37 0.00 -10.03
C GLY A 100 -5.18 1.30 -10.00
N TRP A 101 -6.35 1.24 -10.59
CA TRP A 101 -7.38 2.28 -10.48
C TRP A 101 -8.74 1.64 -10.26
N ASN A 102 -9.38 2.01 -9.15
CA ASN A 102 -10.73 1.61 -8.82
C ASN A 102 -11.52 2.87 -8.40
N SER A 103 -12.49 3.26 -9.24
CA SER A 103 -13.23 4.51 -9.06
C SER A 103 -14.13 4.51 -7.81
N GLU A 104 -14.64 3.35 -7.38
CA GLU A 104 -15.48 3.25 -6.17
C GLU A 104 -14.62 3.38 -4.92
N VAL A 105 -13.49 2.72 -4.90
CA VAL A 105 -12.51 2.81 -3.81
C VAL A 105 -11.96 4.23 -3.70
N GLN A 106 -11.63 4.85 -4.83
CA GLN A 106 -11.19 6.26 -4.86
C GLN A 106 -12.24 7.18 -4.25
N LYS A 107 -13.51 7.09 -4.68
CA LYS A 107 -14.61 7.90 -4.15
C LYS A 107 -14.80 7.69 -2.65
N TYR A 108 -14.67 6.46 -2.16
CA TYR A 108 -14.73 6.18 -0.73
C TYR A 108 -13.65 6.94 0.03
N PHE A 109 -12.37 6.83 -0.37
CA PHE A 109 -11.28 7.52 0.31
C PHE A 109 -11.41 9.05 0.24
N GLU A 110 -11.77 9.59 -0.91
CA GLU A 110 -12.03 11.02 -1.08
C GLU A 110 -13.17 11.50 -0.17
N SER A 111 -14.24 10.69 -0.02
CA SER A 111 -15.38 11.04 0.85
C SER A 111 -15.01 11.15 2.34
N ILE A 112 -13.97 10.46 2.76
CA ILE A 112 -13.45 10.51 4.14
C ILE A 112 -12.20 11.38 4.28
N GLY A 113 -11.86 12.15 3.24
CA GLY A 113 -10.77 13.12 3.26
C GLY A 113 -9.36 12.50 3.13
N ILE A 114 -9.25 11.28 2.58
CA ILE A 114 -7.98 10.62 2.31
C ILE A 114 -7.64 10.74 0.83
N ASP A 115 -6.50 11.33 0.51
CA ASP A 115 -5.97 11.41 -0.85
C ASP A 115 -5.71 10.04 -1.45
N TYR A 116 -6.04 9.87 -2.74
CA TYR A 116 -5.83 8.64 -3.51
C TYR A 116 -4.89 8.91 -4.70
N ILE A 117 -3.76 8.24 -4.75
CA ILE A 117 -2.83 8.26 -5.88
C ILE A 117 -2.94 6.94 -6.62
N TYR A 118 -3.48 6.96 -7.82
CA TYR A 118 -3.56 5.81 -8.73
C TYR A 118 -2.46 5.85 -9.78
N LEU A 119 -2.22 4.73 -10.46
CA LEU A 119 -1.16 4.56 -11.45
C LEU A 119 0.20 5.01 -10.89
N ALA A 120 0.48 4.64 -9.65
CA ALA A 120 1.63 5.12 -8.89
C ALA A 120 2.97 4.60 -9.42
N MET A 121 2.94 3.54 -10.24
CA MET A 121 4.12 2.87 -10.80
C MET A 121 5.09 2.37 -9.73
N LYS A 122 4.55 1.85 -8.61
CA LYS A 122 5.38 1.18 -7.61
C LYS A 122 6.16 0.02 -8.26
N PRO A 123 7.41 -0.20 -7.92
CA PRO A 123 8.23 0.40 -6.85
C PRO A 123 9.01 1.66 -7.30
N ALA A 124 8.62 2.36 -8.36
CA ALA A 124 9.29 3.59 -8.78
C ALA A 124 9.16 4.69 -7.72
N LYS A 125 10.23 5.48 -7.55
CA LYS A 125 10.29 6.51 -6.50
C LYS A 125 9.27 7.63 -6.66
N HIS A 126 8.73 7.85 -7.87
CA HIS A 126 7.87 8.99 -8.17
C HIS A 126 6.58 8.98 -7.34
N GLY A 127 5.86 7.85 -7.30
CA GLY A 127 4.62 7.71 -6.52
C GLY A 127 4.84 7.96 -5.03
N PHE A 128 5.87 7.33 -4.45
CA PHE A 128 6.21 7.52 -3.03
C PHE A 128 6.59 8.96 -2.70
N ARG A 129 7.39 9.64 -3.54
CA ARG A 129 7.74 11.06 -3.34
C ARG A 129 6.51 11.97 -3.43
N LYS A 130 5.58 11.68 -4.35
CA LYS A 130 4.31 12.42 -4.47
C LYS A 130 3.47 12.23 -3.20
N ALA A 131 3.42 11.00 -2.65
CA ALA A 131 2.73 10.71 -1.40
C ALA A 131 3.35 11.48 -0.22
N CYS A 132 4.67 11.45 -0.05
CA CYS A 132 5.36 12.23 0.99
C CYS A 132 5.03 13.72 0.92
N LYS A 133 5.08 14.29 -0.30
CA LYS A 133 4.78 15.72 -0.50
C LYS A 133 3.35 16.05 -0.09
N LYS A 134 2.38 15.19 -0.42
CA LYS A 134 0.98 15.39 -0.06
C LYS A 134 0.75 15.24 1.45
N LEU A 135 1.37 14.24 2.07
CA LEU A 135 1.32 14.03 3.52
C LEU A 135 2.00 15.15 4.31
N GLY A 136 3.01 15.81 3.72
CA GLY A 136 3.88 16.75 4.44
C GLY A 136 4.64 16.06 5.59
N VAL A 137 5.08 14.81 5.36
CA VAL A 137 5.80 13.97 6.32
C VAL A 137 7.12 13.53 5.71
N ARG A 138 8.17 13.50 6.52
CA ARG A 138 9.48 13.00 6.08
C ARG A 138 9.42 11.50 5.82
N PRO A 139 10.18 10.98 4.84
CA PRO A 139 10.15 9.54 4.48
C PRO A 139 10.42 8.61 5.67
N ASP A 140 11.39 8.95 6.53
CA ASP A 140 11.78 8.17 7.70
C ASP A 140 10.70 8.12 8.81
N HIS A 141 9.65 8.93 8.72
CA HIS A 141 8.48 8.95 9.60
C HIS A 141 7.22 8.38 8.92
N ILE A 142 7.40 7.66 7.81
CA ILE A 142 6.30 7.04 7.07
C ILE A 142 6.39 5.52 7.15
N LEU A 143 5.25 4.89 7.42
CA LEU A 143 5.03 3.46 7.31
C LEU A 143 4.26 3.15 6.02
N VAL A 144 4.83 2.33 5.16
CA VAL A 144 4.13 1.76 4.00
C VAL A 144 3.50 0.45 4.41
N VAL A 145 2.19 0.31 4.21
CA VAL A 145 1.42 -0.90 4.49
C VAL A 145 0.92 -1.47 3.17
N GLY A 146 1.34 -2.68 2.82
CA GLY A 146 0.98 -3.33 1.55
C GLY A 146 1.32 -4.82 1.54
N ASP A 147 0.86 -5.54 0.52
CA ASP A 147 1.05 -6.99 0.39
C ASP A 147 2.30 -7.34 -0.44
N SER A 148 2.60 -6.53 -1.45
CA SER A 148 3.62 -6.85 -2.45
C SER A 148 5.04 -6.64 -1.94
N LEU A 149 5.84 -7.71 -1.93
CA LEU A 149 7.26 -7.62 -1.60
C LEU A 149 8.03 -6.70 -2.55
N PHE A 150 7.63 -6.62 -3.81
CA PHE A 150 8.32 -5.81 -4.81
C PHE A 150 7.78 -4.37 -4.84
N ASP A 151 6.48 -4.20 -5.00
CA ASP A 151 5.88 -2.87 -5.18
C ASP A 151 5.93 -2.04 -3.90
N ASP A 152 5.49 -2.63 -2.78
CA ASP A 152 5.34 -1.92 -1.52
C ASP A 152 6.60 -1.97 -0.67
N ILE A 153 7.09 -3.18 -0.35
CA ILE A 153 8.18 -3.34 0.61
C ILE A 153 9.52 -2.84 0.02
N TYR A 154 9.87 -3.31 -1.17
CA TYR A 154 11.06 -2.80 -1.86
C TYR A 154 10.92 -1.33 -2.24
N GLY A 155 9.71 -0.90 -2.69
CA GLY A 155 9.40 0.49 -2.96
C GLY A 155 9.61 1.39 -1.75
N ALA A 156 9.14 0.98 -0.57
CA ALA A 156 9.34 1.68 0.70
C ALA A 156 10.83 1.80 1.05
N LYS A 157 11.56 0.69 1.01
CA LYS A 157 13.01 0.66 1.32
C LYS A 157 13.82 1.56 0.40
N ARG A 158 13.50 1.60 -0.90
CA ARG A 158 14.13 2.52 -1.85
C ARG A 158 13.91 3.99 -1.55
N ASN A 159 12.91 4.31 -0.76
CA ASN A 159 12.54 5.66 -0.36
C ASN A 159 12.85 5.95 1.12
N ASN A 160 13.60 5.09 1.81
CA ASN A 160 13.95 5.20 3.23
C ASN A 160 12.71 5.29 4.14
N MET A 161 11.69 4.48 3.84
CA MET A 161 10.46 4.37 4.61
C MET A 161 10.41 3.03 5.33
N MET A 162 9.80 3.00 6.50
CA MET A 162 9.42 1.76 7.16
C MET A 162 8.31 1.05 6.38
N ASN A 163 8.22 -0.27 6.55
CA ASN A 163 7.27 -1.07 5.81
C ASN A 163 6.69 -2.21 6.64
N ALA A 164 5.43 -2.51 6.37
CA ALA A 164 4.67 -3.60 6.97
C ALA A 164 4.02 -4.42 5.87
N GLN A 165 4.42 -5.68 5.74
CA GLN A 165 3.80 -6.59 4.80
C GLN A 165 2.52 -7.19 5.39
N ILE A 166 1.43 -7.09 4.62
CA ILE A 166 0.16 -7.77 4.88
C ILE A 166 0.14 -9.05 4.05
N LYS A 167 -0.22 -10.18 4.65
CA LYS A 167 -0.23 -11.46 3.94
C LYS A 167 -1.57 -11.79 3.30
N ASP A 168 -2.66 -11.36 3.93
CA ASP A 168 -4.01 -11.71 3.51
C ASP A 168 -5.00 -10.59 3.84
N VAL A 169 -6.10 -10.53 3.10
CA VAL A 169 -7.21 -9.62 3.36
C VAL A 169 -8.28 -10.39 4.14
N ARG A 170 -8.61 -9.88 5.34
CA ARG A 170 -9.71 -10.46 6.10
C ARG A 170 -11.04 -10.08 5.46
N GLU A 171 -11.87 -11.07 5.17
CA GLU A 171 -13.23 -10.87 4.72
C GLU A 171 -14.19 -10.78 5.92
N ASP A 172 -15.26 -10.00 5.76
CA ASP A 172 -16.34 -10.02 6.75
C ASP A 172 -16.93 -11.44 6.78
N ILE A 173 -16.90 -12.07 7.93
CA ILE A 173 -17.65 -13.31 8.12
C ILE A 173 -19.12 -12.88 8.21
N GLU A 174 -19.90 -13.17 7.18
CA GLU A 174 -21.35 -13.09 7.30
C GLU A 174 -21.78 -14.14 8.33
N ILE A 175 -22.24 -13.66 9.50
CA ILE A 175 -22.86 -14.46 10.56
C ILE A 175 -24.36 -14.52 10.27
#